data_f42a75d7a18bd409ced56800b343c749
#
_entry.id   f42a75d7a18bd409ced56800b343c749
#
_cell.length_a   1.000
_cell.length_b   1.000
_cell.length_c   1.000
_cell.angle_alpha   90.00
_cell.angle_beta   90.00
_cell.angle_gamma   90.00
#
_symmetry.space_group_name_H-M   'P 1'
#
loop_
_entity.id
_entity.type
_entity.pdbx_description
1 polymer ?
#
loop_
_entity_poly.entity_id
_entity_poly.type
_entity_poly.pdbx_seq_one_letter_code
_entity_poly.pdbx_strand_id
1 'polypeptide(L)'
;MRTGTVMERSHIGLHKWIFAVYLFVSSRKGISSVQLAHQIGVTQKSAWFMLQRIRSACNNEALDFFAGVVEADETYIGGKERNKHESKKNHDGRGPKGKAAVVGVRTRDGKVTARHLPDTTTATIMDFLTSTIDRETITLQ
;
A
#
# COMPACT_ATOMS: atom_id res chain seq x y z
N MET A 1 -26.41 -10.38 -8.03
CA MET A 1 -26.01 -9.20 -7.27
C MET A 1 -24.48 -9.09 -7.10
N ARG A 2 -23.72 -9.09 -8.21
CA ARG A 2 -22.25 -8.91 -8.17
C ARG A 2 -21.79 -7.74 -9.03
N THR A 3 -22.68 -7.23 -9.90
CA THR A 3 -22.38 -6.12 -10.81
C THR A 3 -22.10 -4.85 -10.02
N GLY A 4 -21.05 -4.11 -10.39
CA GLY A 4 -20.60 -2.92 -9.69
C GLY A 4 -19.88 -3.15 -8.35
N THR A 5 -19.56 -4.40 -8.00
CA THR A 5 -18.83 -4.74 -6.78
C THR A 5 -17.46 -5.34 -7.09
N VAL A 6 -16.59 -5.43 -6.08
CA VAL A 6 -15.28 -6.13 -6.18
C VAL A 6 -15.41 -7.59 -6.63
N MET A 7 -16.58 -8.16 -6.54
CA MET A 7 -16.90 -9.56 -6.88
C MET A 7 -17.40 -9.73 -8.30
N GLU A 8 -17.52 -8.64 -9.08
CA GLU A 8 -18.03 -8.67 -10.44
C GLU A 8 -17.20 -9.60 -11.35
N ARG A 9 -17.89 -10.34 -12.22
CA ARG A 9 -17.28 -11.28 -13.18
C ARG A 9 -16.37 -12.34 -12.56
N SER A 10 -16.58 -12.65 -11.27
CA SER A 10 -15.82 -13.70 -10.59
C SER A 10 -16.60 -15.01 -10.57
N HIS A 11 -15.93 -16.12 -10.91
CA HIS A 11 -16.46 -17.48 -10.77
C HIS A 11 -16.38 -18.01 -9.34
N ILE A 12 -15.69 -17.30 -8.44
CA ILE A 12 -15.50 -17.69 -7.05
C ILE A 12 -16.80 -17.47 -6.28
N GLY A 13 -17.20 -18.42 -5.45
CA GLY A 13 -18.41 -18.34 -4.64
C GLY A 13 -18.42 -17.13 -3.71
N LEU A 14 -19.58 -16.52 -3.51
CA LEU A 14 -19.75 -15.32 -2.70
C LEU A 14 -19.28 -15.52 -1.25
N HIS A 15 -19.56 -16.68 -0.66
CA HIS A 15 -19.11 -17.02 0.70
C HIS A 15 -17.59 -16.96 0.84
N LYS A 16 -16.84 -17.38 -0.20
CA LYS A 16 -15.36 -17.29 -0.20
C LYS A 16 -14.87 -15.84 -0.28
N TRP A 17 -15.59 -14.99 -1.01
CA TRP A 17 -15.29 -13.56 -1.06
C TRP A 17 -15.52 -12.88 0.29
N ILE A 18 -16.67 -13.15 0.94
CA ILE A 18 -16.98 -12.60 2.27
C ILE A 18 -15.92 -13.04 3.28
N PHE A 19 -15.55 -14.32 3.24
CA PHE A 19 -14.54 -14.84 4.15
C PHE A 19 -13.14 -14.27 3.87
N ALA A 20 -12.80 -14.03 2.60
CA ALA A 20 -11.54 -13.36 2.23
C ALA A 20 -11.48 -11.91 2.72
N VAL A 21 -12.58 -11.15 2.61
CA VAL A 21 -12.68 -9.79 3.15
C VAL A 21 -12.53 -9.81 4.68
N TYR A 22 -13.21 -10.72 5.36
CA TYR A 22 -13.07 -10.88 6.82
C TYR A 22 -11.62 -11.15 7.23
N LEU A 23 -10.96 -12.11 6.59
CA LEU A 23 -9.56 -12.44 6.86
C LEU A 23 -8.61 -11.27 6.56
N PHE A 24 -8.88 -10.52 5.50
CA PHE A 24 -8.09 -9.34 5.13
C PHE A 24 -8.18 -8.24 6.19
N VAL A 25 -9.39 -7.93 6.66
CA VAL A 25 -9.62 -6.87 7.65
C VAL A 25 -9.14 -7.27 9.05
N SER A 26 -9.32 -8.54 9.44
CA SER A 26 -8.90 -9.03 10.76
C SER A 26 -7.38 -9.22 10.89
N SER A 27 -6.66 -9.30 9.78
CA SER A 27 -5.21 -9.53 9.78
C SER A 27 -4.42 -8.23 9.92
N ARG A 28 -4.02 -7.88 11.14
CA ARG A 28 -3.27 -6.64 11.44
C ARG A 28 -2.02 -6.41 10.57
N LYS A 29 -1.30 -7.46 10.23
CA LYS A 29 -0.06 -7.40 9.41
C LYS A 29 -0.30 -7.71 7.94
N GLY A 30 -1.59 -7.78 7.53
CA GLY A 30 -1.98 -8.26 6.22
C GLY A 30 -1.92 -9.78 6.10
N ILE A 31 -2.41 -10.30 4.98
CA ILE A 31 -2.45 -11.74 4.68
C ILE A 31 -1.77 -12.00 3.34
N SER A 32 -0.97 -13.04 3.26
CA SER A 32 -0.36 -13.47 2.00
C SER A 32 -1.35 -14.24 1.13
N SER A 33 -1.18 -14.18 -0.20
CA SER A 33 -2.04 -14.95 -1.12
C SER A 33 -1.92 -16.47 -0.92
N VAL A 34 -0.78 -16.96 -0.46
CA VAL A 34 -0.58 -18.38 -0.12
C VAL A 34 -1.43 -18.76 1.09
N GLN A 35 -1.34 -17.97 2.15
CA GLN A 35 -2.12 -18.22 3.38
C GLN A 35 -3.64 -18.12 3.11
N LEU A 36 -4.06 -17.08 2.37
CA LEU A 36 -5.46 -16.93 2.00
C LEU A 36 -5.96 -18.12 1.17
N ALA A 37 -5.17 -18.58 0.18
CA ALA A 37 -5.50 -19.72 -0.64
C ALA A 37 -5.80 -20.98 0.18
N HIS A 38 -4.93 -21.26 1.15
CA HIS A 38 -5.12 -22.40 2.07
C HIS A 38 -6.40 -22.26 2.91
N GLN A 39 -6.66 -21.07 3.48
CA GLN A 39 -7.80 -20.87 4.38
C GLN A 39 -9.15 -20.93 3.69
N ILE A 40 -9.24 -20.43 2.43
CA ILE A 40 -10.53 -20.39 1.70
C ILE A 40 -10.68 -21.51 0.66
N GLY A 41 -9.68 -22.38 0.50
CA GLY A 41 -9.70 -23.48 -0.44
C GLY A 41 -9.82 -23.04 -1.90
N VAL A 42 -8.91 -22.18 -2.36
CA VAL A 42 -8.76 -21.76 -3.76
C VAL A 42 -7.30 -21.83 -4.18
N THR A 43 -7.02 -21.67 -5.47
CA THR A 43 -5.63 -21.59 -5.95
C THR A 43 -4.96 -20.30 -5.47
N GLN A 44 -3.65 -20.32 -5.29
CA GLN A 44 -2.87 -19.13 -4.91
C GLN A 44 -3.08 -17.97 -5.91
N LYS A 45 -3.19 -18.26 -7.21
CA LYS A 45 -3.48 -17.27 -8.25
C LYS A 45 -4.85 -16.60 -8.03
N SER A 46 -5.88 -17.39 -7.70
CA SER A 46 -7.22 -16.88 -7.38
C SER A 46 -7.22 -16.03 -6.11
N ALA A 47 -6.53 -16.48 -5.06
CA ALA A 47 -6.39 -15.73 -3.82
C ALA A 47 -5.66 -14.40 -4.03
N TRP A 48 -4.58 -14.41 -4.84
CA TRP A 48 -3.88 -13.18 -5.21
C TRP A 48 -4.79 -12.19 -5.95
N PHE A 49 -5.54 -12.67 -6.93
CA PHE A 49 -6.53 -11.88 -7.67
C PHE A 49 -7.58 -11.25 -6.73
N MET A 50 -8.11 -12.03 -5.78
CA MET A 50 -9.06 -11.53 -4.79
C MET A 50 -8.44 -10.44 -3.93
N LEU A 51 -7.22 -10.64 -3.42
CA LEU A 51 -6.52 -9.66 -2.59
C LEU A 51 -6.26 -8.35 -3.34
N GLN A 52 -5.89 -8.39 -4.63
CA GLN A 52 -5.69 -7.17 -5.41
C GLN A 52 -6.99 -6.37 -5.56
N ARG A 53 -8.11 -7.05 -5.82
CA ARG A 53 -9.41 -6.39 -5.93
C ARG A 53 -9.89 -5.80 -4.61
N ILE A 54 -9.70 -6.51 -3.49
CA ILE A 54 -10.04 -6.01 -2.15
C ILE A 54 -9.18 -4.77 -1.84
N ARG A 55 -7.88 -4.80 -2.09
CA ARG A 55 -6.99 -3.65 -1.89
C ARG A 55 -7.39 -2.45 -2.75
N SER A 56 -7.72 -2.71 -4.01
CA SER A 56 -8.19 -1.64 -4.92
C SER A 56 -9.48 -0.99 -4.42
N ALA A 57 -10.38 -1.76 -3.85
CA ALA A 57 -11.63 -1.23 -3.28
C ALA A 57 -11.42 -0.44 -1.97
N CYS A 58 -10.35 -0.75 -1.22
CA CYS A 58 -10.00 -0.02 -0.01
C CYS A 58 -9.19 1.26 -0.32
N ASN A 59 -8.74 1.42 -1.57
CA ASN A 59 -8.02 2.62 -2.00
C ASN A 59 -9.04 3.72 -2.33
N ASN A 60 -9.59 4.35 -1.29
CA ASN A 60 -10.40 5.54 -1.47
C ASN A 60 -9.47 6.68 -1.86
N GLU A 61 -9.62 7.18 -3.10
CA GLU A 61 -9.00 8.41 -3.60
C GLU A 61 -9.66 9.68 -3.01
N ALA A 62 -10.50 9.55 -2.00
CA ALA A 62 -10.96 10.69 -1.26
C ALA A 62 -9.73 11.35 -0.62
N LEU A 63 -9.33 12.49 -1.18
CA LEU A 63 -8.34 13.40 -0.61
C LEU A 63 -8.93 14.01 0.68
N ASP A 64 -8.99 13.21 1.74
CA ASP A 64 -9.21 13.75 3.06
C ASP A 64 -7.95 14.52 3.43
N PHE A 65 -8.03 15.84 3.47
CA PHE A 65 -6.96 16.66 4.00
C PHE A 65 -6.70 16.24 5.46
N PHE A 66 -5.45 16.01 5.76
CA PHE A 66 -5.04 15.67 7.11
C PHE A 66 -4.93 16.95 7.94
N ALA A 67 -5.73 17.04 9.01
CA ALA A 67 -5.71 18.14 9.96
C ALA A 67 -5.11 17.68 11.30
N GLY A 68 -4.55 18.62 12.07
CA GLY A 68 -3.95 18.35 13.37
C GLY A 68 -2.50 17.86 13.29
N VAL A 69 -2.02 17.16 14.32
CA VAL A 69 -0.63 16.67 14.38
C VAL A 69 -0.45 15.51 13.39
N VAL A 70 0.44 15.72 12.43
CA VAL A 70 0.73 14.79 11.34
C VAL A 70 2.20 14.38 11.42
N GLU A 71 2.43 13.08 11.30
CA GLU A 71 3.76 12.48 11.23
C GLU A 71 4.02 12.04 9.80
N ALA A 72 5.14 12.44 9.21
CA ALA A 72 5.57 12.02 7.88
C ALA A 72 6.87 11.22 7.99
N ASP A 73 6.96 10.13 7.25
CA ASP A 73 8.15 9.28 7.18
C ASP A 73 8.32 8.71 5.78
N GLU A 74 9.56 8.42 5.42
CA GLU A 74 9.91 7.85 4.13
C GLU A 74 10.41 6.42 4.28
N THR A 75 9.98 5.55 3.37
CA THR A 75 10.45 4.18 3.31
C THR A 75 10.83 3.80 1.88
N TYR A 76 11.75 2.85 1.75
CA TYR A 76 12.29 2.42 0.46
C TYR A 76 11.93 0.97 0.19
N ILE A 77 11.09 0.74 -0.82
CA ILE A 77 10.59 -0.58 -1.21
C ILE A 77 11.42 -1.14 -2.35
N GLY A 78 11.99 -2.33 -2.15
CA GLY A 78 12.77 -3.01 -3.18
C GLY A 78 13.51 -4.22 -2.64
N GLY A 79 14.02 -5.04 -3.57
CA GLY A 79 14.82 -6.22 -3.23
C GLY A 79 16.17 -5.84 -2.62
N LYS A 80 16.76 -6.79 -1.87
CA LYS A 80 18.14 -6.64 -1.39
C LYS A 80 19.10 -6.77 -2.57
N GLU A 81 20.06 -5.85 -2.68
CA GLU A 81 21.05 -5.83 -3.77
C GLU A 81 21.84 -7.13 -3.86
N ARG A 82 22.16 -7.73 -2.70
CA ARG A 82 22.87 -9.03 -2.64
C ARG A 82 22.11 -10.19 -3.29
N ASN A 83 20.78 -10.08 -3.43
CA ASN A 83 19.93 -11.11 -4.00
C ASN A 83 19.73 -10.97 -5.52
N LYS A 84 20.25 -9.89 -6.12
CA LYS A 84 20.22 -9.69 -7.56
C LYS A 84 21.29 -10.52 -8.25
N HIS A 85 21.02 -10.90 -9.51
CA HIS A 85 22.05 -11.48 -10.37
C HIS A 85 23.20 -10.48 -10.55
N GLU A 86 24.44 -10.97 -10.65
CA GLU A 86 25.65 -10.15 -10.70
C GLU A 86 25.59 -9.03 -11.75
N SER A 87 25.08 -9.37 -12.94
CA SER A 87 24.91 -8.40 -14.05
C SER A 87 23.88 -7.27 -13.77
N LYS A 88 23.08 -7.41 -12.71
CA LYS A 88 22.04 -6.43 -12.31
C LYS A 88 22.35 -5.76 -10.97
N LYS A 89 23.47 -6.09 -10.35
CA LYS A 89 23.92 -5.46 -9.13
C LYS A 89 24.43 -4.05 -9.40
N ASN A 90 23.99 -3.13 -8.56
CA ASN A 90 24.50 -1.79 -8.56
C ASN A 90 25.65 -1.69 -7.54
N HIS A 91 26.88 -1.54 -7.99
CA HIS A 91 28.08 -1.52 -7.13
C HIS A 91 28.34 -0.14 -6.49
N ASP A 92 27.43 0.81 -6.64
CA ASP A 92 27.56 2.21 -6.22
C ASP A 92 27.39 2.45 -4.71
N GLY A 93 27.76 1.52 -3.85
CA GLY A 93 27.84 1.72 -2.41
C GLY A 93 26.53 1.50 -1.64
N ARG A 94 26.47 2.03 -0.41
CA ARG A 94 25.32 1.89 0.50
C ARG A 94 24.25 2.92 0.19
N GLY A 95 22.97 2.56 0.43
CA GLY A 95 21.85 3.49 0.31
C GLY A 95 20.62 2.88 -0.36
N PRO A 96 19.56 3.66 -0.57
CA PRO A 96 18.30 3.22 -1.17
C PRO A 96 18.34 3.12 -2.69
N LYS A 97 19.52 3.22 -3.33
CA LYS A 97 19.68 3.20 -4.79
C LYS A 97 18.96 2.00 -5.43
N GLY A 98 18.18 2.27 -6.46
CA GLY A 98 17.41 1.25 -7.18
C GLY A 98 16.18 0.72 -6.43
N LYS A 99 15.76 1.38 -5.37
CA LYS A 99 14.50 1.11 -4.65
C LYS A 99 13.49 2.21 -4.94
N ALA A 100 12.20 1.84 -4.87
CA ALA A 100 11.11 2.79 -4.98
C ALA A 100 10.94 3.53 -3.64
N ALA A 101 10.98 4.85 -3.68
CA ALA A 101 10.71 5.68 -2.51
C ALA A 101 9.20 5.80 -2.29
N VAL A 102 8.76 5.58 -1.07
CA VAL A 102 7.36 5.76 -0.66
C VAL A 102 7.35 6.68 0.56
N VAL A 103 6.65 7.79 0.46
CA VAL A 103 6.42 8.70 1.59
C VAL A 103 5.04 8.42 2.15
N GLY A 104 4.98 8.23 3.45
CA GLY A 104 3.75 8.02 4.21
C GLY A 104 3.46 9.20 5.13
N VAL A 105 2.19 9.53 5.26
CA VAL A 105 1.69 10.55 6.19
C VAL A 105 0.66 9.89 7.09
N ARG A 106 0.76 10.10 8.39
CA ARG A 106 -0.13 9.54 9.39
C ARG A 106 -0.60 10.61 10.36
N THR A 107 -1.90 10.63 10.67
CA THR A 107 -2.45 11.39 11.80
C THR A 107 -2.43 10.57 13.08
N ARG A 108 -2.46 11.22 14.24
CA ARG A 108 -2.61 10.53 15.53
C ARG A 108 -3.91 9.76 15.65
N ASP A 109 -4.96 10.17 14.93
CA ASP A 109 -6.25 9.47 14.86
C ASP A 109 -6.20 8.17 14.05
N GLY A 110 -5.04 7.82 13.49
CA GLY A 110 -4.79 6.56 12.80
C GLY A 110 -5.07 6.57 11.30
N LYS A 111 -5.48 7.69 10.70
CA LYS A 111 -5.54 7.82 9.23
C LYS A 111 -4.12 7.77 8.66
N VAL A 112 -3.95 7.04 7.57
CA VAL A 112 -2.66 6.90 6.88
C VAL A 112 -2.88 7.08 5.39
N THR A 113 -2.02 7.88 4.76
CA THR A 113 -1.88 7.88 3.31
C THR A 113 -0.42 7.66 2.93
N ALA A 114 -0.18 7.01 1.81
CA ALA A 114 1.18 6.77 1.32
C ALA A 114 1.20 6.89 -0.20
N ARG A 115 2.25 7.51 -0.73
CA ARG A 115 2.44 7.69 -2.17
C ARG A 115 3.85 7.31 -2.59
N HIS A 116 3.97 6.63 -3.72
CA HIS A 116 5.26 6.45 -4.39
C HIS A 116 5.70 7.77 -5.00
N LEU A 117 6.92 8.18 -4.70
CA LEU A 117 7.55 9.37 -5.27
C LEU A 117 8.67 8.98 -6.23
N PRO A 118 8.86 9.71 -7.34
CA PRO A 118 9.93 9.45 -8.30
C PRO A 118 11.33 9.70 -7.68
N ASP A 119 11.40 10.66 -6.77
CA ASP A 119 12.62 11.01 -6.01
C ASP A 119 12.26 11.48 -4.59
N THR A 120 13.27 11.68 -3.77
CA THR A 120 13.15 12.16 -2.37
C THR A 120 13.77 13.56 -2.20
N THR A 121 13.67 14.38 -3.24
CA THR A 121 14.07 15.79 -3.13
C THR A 121 13.11 16.55 -2.22
N THR A 122 13.61 17.55 -1.53
CA THR A 122 12.80 18.41 -0.66
C THR A 122 11.59 18.97 -1.41
N ALA A 123 11.75 19.35 -2.68
CA ALA A 123 10.66 19.90 -3.50
C ALA A 123 9.53 18.87 -3.71
N THR A 124 9.88 17.62 -4.09
CA THR A 124 8.91 16.55 -4.34
C THR A 124 8.19 16.14 -3.06
N ILE A 125 8.90 16.05 -1.93
CA ILE A 125 8.29 15.74 -0.64
C ILE A 125 7.37 16.87 -0.20
N MET A 126 7.77 18.13 -0.31
CA MET A 126 6.96 19.29 0.07
C MET A 126 5.70 19.41 -0.79
N ASP A 127 5.78 19.14 -2.09
CA ASP A 127 4.61 19.10 -2.97
C ASP A 127 3.59 18.04 -2.52
N PHE A 128 4.08 16.83 -2.19
CA PHE A 128 3.23 15.78 -1.64
C PHE A 128 2.59 16.19 -0.31
N LEU A 129 3.36 16.73 0.64
CA LEU A 129 2.86 17.17 1.94
C LEU A 129 1.83 18.30 1.79
N THR A 130 2.11 19.29 0.96
CA THR A 130 1.21 20.43 0.72
C THR A 130 -0.10 19.99 0.04
N SER A 131 -0.06 18.94 -0.78
CA SER A 131 -1.26 18.38 -1.42
C SER A 131 -2.08 17.49 -0.49
N THR A 132 -1.52 17.06 0.66
CA THR A 132 -2.13 16.05 1.54
C THR A 132 -2.54 16.64 2.90
N ILE A 133 -1.82 17.66 3.38
CA ILE A 133 -2.02 18.28 4.70
C ILE A 133 -2.66 19.64 4.52
N ASP A 134 -3.61 19.97 5.39
CA ASP A 134 -4.22 21.31 5.42
C ASP A 134 -3.16 22.36 5.75
N ARG A 135 -3.15 23.46 4.98
CA ARG A 135 -2.14 24.53 5.09
C ARG A 135 -2.09 25.19 6.46
N GLU A 136 -3.20 25.21 7.18
CA GLU A 136 -3.26 25.77 8.54
C GLU A 136 -2.57 24.88 9.58
N THR A 137 -2.25 23.65 9.23
CA THR A 137 -1.68 22.64 10.12
C THR A 137 -0.16 22.51 10.01
N ILE A 138 0.47 23.07 8.95
CA ILE A 138 1.91 22.94 8.71
C ILE A 138 2.68 23.84 9.65
N THR A 139 2.90 23.38 10.88
CA THR A 139 3.94 23.90 11.78
C THR A 139 5.10 22.88 11.77
N LEU A 140 6.15 23.18 11.02
CA LEU A 140 7.39 22.41 11.05
C LEU A 140 8.06 22.68 12.40
N GLN A 141 8.19 21.65 13.24
CA GLN A 141 9.11 21.64 14.38
C GLN A 141 10.41 20.95 13.98
#